data_cf84c4cbf315f0b3eafde599d043138c
#
_entry.id   cf84c4cbf315f0b3eafde599d043138c
#
_cell.length_a   1.000
_cell.length_b   1.000
_cell.length_c   1.000
_cell.angle_alpha   90.00
_cell.angle_beta   90.00
_cell.angle_gamma   90.00
#
_symmetry.space_group_name_H-M   'P 1'
#
loop_
_entity.id
_entity.type
_entity.pdbx_description
1 polymer ?
#
loop_
_entity_poly.entity_id
_entity_poly.type
_entity_poly.pdbx_seq_one_letter_code
_entity_poly.pdbx_strand_id
1 'polypeptide(L)'
;EHLEAVIEGIKDGTIDAIATDHAPHHHDEKALEFDRAPMGITGLETGVGLAFNELVHKGVIGLERLVELCSTNPARIFKLASRGTLKPGSI
;
A
#
# COMPACT_ATOMS: atom_id res chain seq x y z
N GLU A 1 -16.76 6.55 9.35
CA GLU A 1 -16.61 7.91 8.81
C GLU A 1 -15.23 8.11 8.16
N HIS A 2 -14.11 8.04 8.91
CA HIS A 2 -12.77 8.20 8.31
C HIS A 2 -12.39 7.09 7.33
N LEU A 3 -12.74 5.84 7.63
CA LEU A 3 -12.49 4.71 6.73
C LEU A 3 -13.26 4.87 5.42
N GLU A 4 -14.50 5.28 5.48
CA GLU A 4 -15.35 5.52 4.31
C GLU A 4 -14.77 6.63 3.42
N ALA A 5 -14.27 7.71 4.03
CA ALA A 5 -13.65 8.80 3.30
C ALA A 5 -12.36 8.36 2.58
N VAL A 6 -11.55 7.50 3.22
CA VAL A 6 -10.36 6.91 2.58
C VAL A 6 -10.76 6.00 1.41
N ILE A 7 -11.75 5.16 1.58
CA ILE A 7 -12.28 4.29 0.52
C ILE A 7 -12.79 5.12 -0.66
N GLU A 8 -13.55 6.18 -0.39
CA GLU A 8 -14.04 7.06 -1.44
C GLU A 8 -12.91 7.78 -2.18
N GLY A 9 -11.88 8.25 -1.46
CA GLY A 9 -10.70 8.85 -2.07
C GLY A 9 -9.87 7.88 -2.93
N ILE A 10 -9.90 6.59 -2.61
CA ILE A 10 -9.30 5.54 -3.45
C ILE A 10 -10.12 5.36 -4.74
N LYS A 11 -11.44 5.38 -4.65
CA LYS A 11 -12.37 5.21 -5.77
C LYS A 11 -12.34 6.39 -6.74
N ASP A 12 -12.41 7.59 -6.22
CA ASP A 12 -12.52 8.81 -7.04
C ASP A 12 -11.18 9.33 -7.59
N GLY A 13 -10.07 8.74 -7.15
CA GLY A 13 -8.73 9.11 -7.61
C GLY A 13 -8.06 10.23 -6.82
N THR A 14 -8.64 10.67 -5.72
CA THR A 14 -8.02 11.64 -4.79
C THR A 14 -6.75 11.06 -4.14
N ILE A 15 -6.78 9.74 -3.86
CA ILE A 15 -5.60 9.02 -3.34
C ILE A 15 -4.86 8.37 -4.51
N ASP A 16 -3.60 8.72 -4.66
CA ASP A 16 -2.76 8.29 -5.78
C ASP A 16 -2.02 6.98 -5.55
N ALA A 17 -1.68 6.63 -4.32
CA ALA A 17 -0.86 5.46 -4.02
C ALA A 17 -1.19 4.83 -2.67
N ILE A 18 -0.90 3.54 -2.55
CA ILE A 18 -0.93 2.80 -1.29
C ILE A 18 0.50 2.50 -0.87
N ALA A 19 0.83 2.82 0.38
CA ALA A 19 2.11 2.52 1.00
C ALA A 19 1.90 1.69 2.27
N THR A 20 2.81 0.76 2.56
CA THR A 20 2.68 -0.16 3.69
C THR A 20 3.21 0.39 4.99
N ASP A 21 4.10 1.37 4.95
CA ASP A 21 4.88 1.82 6.10
C ASP A 21 5.51 0.63 6.87
N HIS A 22 6.13 -0.28 6.11
CA HIS A 22 6.74 -1.50 6.65
C HIS A 22 7.80 -1.16 7.69
N ALA A 23 7.47 -1.36 8.96
CA ALA A 23 8.30 -0.97 10.09
C ALA A 23 8.58 -2.16 11.02
N PRO A 24 9.51 -3.06 10.64
CA PRO A 24 9.93 -4.16 11.51
C PRO A 24 10.78 -3.66 12.66
N HIS A 25 10.57 -4.23 13.84
CA HIS A 25 11.35 -4.00 15.04
C HIS A 25 11.78 -5.32 15.65
N HIS A 26 12.88 -5.32 16.40
CA HIS A 26 13.34 -6.51 17.09
C HIS A 26 12.31 -7.00 18.11
N HIS A 27 12.25 -8.32 18.31
CA HIS A 27 11.29 -8.92 19.23
C HIS A 27 11.37 -8.33 20.64
N ASP A 28 12.58 -8.16 21.16
CA ASP A 28 12.79 -7.64 22.52
C ASP A 28 12.31 -6.18 22.66
N GLU A 29 12.43 -5.37 21.60
CA GLU A 29 11.88 -4.01 21.60
C GLU A 29 10.35 -4.00 21.60
N LYS A 30 9.74 -4.93 20.85
CA LYS A 30 8.27 -5.08 20.82
C LYS A 30 7.71 -5.68 22.11
N ALA A 31 8.51 -6.38 22.89
CA ALA A 31 8.12 -6.97 24.18
C ALA A 31 8.16 -5.98 25.35
N LEU A 32 8.61 -4.75 25.13
CA LEU A 32 8.58 -3.69 26.15
C LEU A 32 7.15 -3.29 26.52
N GLU A 33 7.02 -2.55 27.61
CA GLU A 33 5.75 -1.93 28.02
C GLU A 33 5.18 -1.08 26.86
N PHE A 34 3.85 -1.00 26.77
CA PHE A 34 3.14 -0.39 25.64
C PHE A 34 3.61 1.04 25.30
N ASP A 35 3.88 1.86 26.30
CA ASP A 35 4.34 3.24 26.13
C ASP A 35 5.81 3.37 25.72
N ARG A 36 6.58 2.28 25.87
CA ARG A 36 8.02 2.21 25.54
C ARG A 36 8.31 1.39 24.29
N ALA A 37 7.39 0.52 23.91
CA ALA A 37 7.53 -0.29 22.70
C ALA A 37 7.46 0.58 21.43
N PRO A 38 8.36 0.41 20.45
CA PRO A 38 8.30 1.19 19.23
C PRO A 38 7.03 0.89 18.44
N MET A 39 6.45 1.94 17.86
CA MET A 39 5.32 1.82 16.94
C MET A 39 5.78 1.19 15.62
N GLY A 40 4.84 0.59 14.92
CA GLY A 40 5.06 0.00 13.61
C GLY A 40 4.84 -1.50 13.58
N ILE A 41 4.49 -1.96 12.40
CA ILE A 41 4.27 -3.38 12.10
C ILE A 41 4.91 -3.74 10.76
N THR A 42 5.09 -5.03 10.53
CA THR A 42 5.49 -5.52 9.21
C THR A 42 4.29 -5.45 8.25
N GLY A 43 4.51 -5.00 7.03
CA GLY A 43 3.44 -4.84 6.04
C GLY A 43 3.84 -5.22 4.61
N LEU A 44 5.14 -5.41 4.35
CA LEU A 44 5.63 -5.65 2.99
C LEU A 44 5.08 -6.95 2.39
N GLU A 45 5.06 -8.02 3.16
CA GLU A 45 4.57 -9.32 2.72
C GLU A 45 3.04 -9.35 2.55
N THR A 46 2.31 -8.68 3.42
CA THR A 46 0.84 -8.78 3.49
C THR A 46 0.11 -7.64 2.79
N GLY A 47 0.76 -6.52 2.52
CA GLY A 47 0.12 -5.29 2.06
C GLY A 47 -0.69 -5.46 0.77
N VAL A 48 -0.10 -6.09 -0.25
CA VAL A 48 -0.79 -6.32 -1.54
C VAL A 48 -1.96 -7.29 -1.37
N GLY A 49 -1.77 -8.38 -0.61
CA GLY A 49 -2.84 -9.35 -0.34
C GLY A 49 -4.02 -8.74 0.41
N LEU A 50 -3.75 -7.91 1.41
CA LEU A 50 -4.80 -7.18 2.14
C LEU A 50 -5.52 -6.18 1.25
N ALA A 51 -4.79 -5.39 0.47
CA ALA A 51 -5.40 -4.44 -0.46
C ALA A 51 -6.25 -5.15 -1.52
N PHE A 52 -5.79 -6.29 -2.04
CA PHE A 52 -6.58 -7.11 -2.97
C PHE A 52 -7.87 -7.61 -2.33
N ASN A 53 -7.78 -8.16 -1.12
CA ASN A 53 -8.95 -8.69 -0.41
C ASN A 53 -9.97 -7.59 -0.06
N GLU A 54 -9.51 -6.49 0.51
CA GLU A 54 -10.38 -5.43 1.01
C GLU A 54 -10.95 -4.51 -0.08
N LEU A 55 -10.23 -4.34 -1.18
CA LEU A 55 -10.62 -3.39 -2.22
C LEU A 55 -11.13 -4.09 -3.49
N VAL A 56 -10.41 -5.08 -4.01
CA VAL A 56 -10.79 -5.74 -5.27
C VAL A 56 -11.85 -6.81 -5.03
N HIS A 57 -11.62 -7.73 -4.10
CA HIS A 57 -12.55 -8.82 -3.80
C HIS A 57 -13.91 -8.31 -3.31
N LYS A 58 -13.91 -7.21 -2.55
CA LYS A 58 -15.15 -6.55 -2.09
C LYS A 58 -15.78 -5.63 -3.15
N GLY A 59 -15.22 -5.57 -4.35
CA GLY A 59 -15.76 -4.78 -5.45
C GLY A 59 -15.68 -3.27 -5.28
N VAL A 60 -14.77 -2.79 -4.42
CA VAL A 60 -14.55 -1.35 -4.20
C VAL A 60 -13.88 -0.72 -5.41
N ILE A 61 -12.84 -1.38 -5.94
CA ILE A 61 -12.11 -0.97 -7.16
C ILE A 61 -11.83 -2.21 -8.03
N GLY A 62 -11.47 -1.98 -9.30
CA GLY A 62 -10.97 -3.03 -10.18
C GLY A 62 -9.49 -3.35 -9.94
N LEU A 63 -9.03 -4.50 -10.46
CA LEU A 63 -7.63 -4.93 -10.38
C LEU A 63 -6.68 -3.91 -11.01
N GLU A 64 -7.07 -3.31 -12.14
CA GLU A 64 -6.27 -2.29 -12.83
C GLU A 64 -5.97 -1.11 -11.91
N ARG A 65 -6.99 -0.64 -11.17
CA ARG A 65 -6.83 0.45 -10.21
C ARG A 65 -5.91 0.07 -9.05
N LEU A 66 -5.97 -1.17 -8.56
CA LEU A 66 -5.04 -1.64 -7.55
C LEU A 66 -3.59 -1.62 -8.05
N VAL A 67 -3.35 -2.07 -9.29
CA VAL A 67 -2.02 -2.02 -9.91
C VAL A 67 -1.54 -0.57 -10.06
N GLU A 68 -2.39 0.35 -10.45
CA GLU A 68 -2.05 1.78 -10.47
C GLU A 68 -1.58 2.28 -9.11
N LEU A 69 -2.36 2.01 -8.06
CA LEU A 69 -2.10 2.47 -6.70
C LEU A 69 -0.82 1.88 -6.08
N CYS A 70 -0.47 0.63 -6.43
CA CYS A 70 0.65 -0.07 -5.83
C CYS A 70 1.94 -0.04 -6.68
N SER A 71 1.85 0.29 -7.97
CA SER A 71 2.99 0.17 -8.89
C SER A 71 3.14 1.36 -9.83
N THR A 72 2.19 1.57 -10.74
CA THR A 72 2.31 2.57 -11.81
C THR A 72 2.40 3.99 -11.24
N ASN A 73 1.50 4.35 -10.33
CA ASN A 73 1.49 5.67 -9.72
C ASN A 73 2.69 5.94 -8.82
N PRO A 74 3.10 5.02 -7.92
CA PRO A 74 4.37 5.17 -7.20
C PRO A 74 5.57 5.38 -8.12
N ALA A 75 5.70 4.59 -9.18
CA ALA A 75 6.79 4.76 -10.16
C ALA A 75 6.77 6.16 -10.80
N ARG A 76 5.60 6.67 -11.14
CA ARG A 76 5.42 8.01 -11.69
C ARG A 76 5.76 9.11 -10.67
N ILE A 77 5.26 8.97 -9.44
CA ILE A 77 5.49 9.94 -8.33
C ILE A 77 6.99 10.07 -8.04
N PHE A 78 7.69 8.94 -7.96
CA PHE A 78 9.13 8.90 -7.71
C PHE A 78 9.99 9.08 -8.97
N LYS A 79 9.37 9.31 -10.13
CA LYS A 79 10.04 9.49 -11.43
C LYS A 79 10.97 8.33 -11.79
N LEU A 80 10.57 7.11 -11.47
CA LEU A 80 11.31 5.90 -11.77
C LEU A 80 11.10 5.51 -13.24
N ALA A 81 12.02 5.92 -14.10
CA ALA A 81 11.97 5.56 -15.50
C ALA A 81 12.00 4.05 -15.71
N SER A 82 11.24 3.55 -16.67
CA SER A 82 11.17 2.14 -17.05
C SER A 82 10.67 1.20 -15.94
N ARG A 83 9.95 1.72 -14.94
CA ARG A 83 9.32 0.93 -13.87
C ARG A 83 7.80 1.14 -13.84
N GLY A 84 7.09 0.28 -13.12
CA GLY A 84 5.63 0.34 -13.00
C GLY A 84 4.88 -0.04 -14.29
N THR A 85 5.52 -0.77 -15.18
CA THR A 85 4.97 -1.23 -16.47
C THR A 85 5.60 -2.56 -16.89
N LEU A 86 4.86 -3.35 -17.66
CA LEU A 86 5.33 -4.62 -18.25
C LEU A 86 5.77 -4.47 -19.72
N LYS A 87 6.05 -3.25 -20.19
CA LYS A 87 6.53 -3.04 -21.55
C LYS A 87 7.91 -3.67 -21.75
N PRO A 88 8.21 -4.22 -22.95
CA PRO A 88 9.55 -4.71 -23.24
C PRO A 88 10.62 -3.65 -22.99
N GLY A 89 11.70 -4.02 -22.30
CA GLY A 89 12.76 -3.11 -21.89
C GLY A 89 12.52 -2.42 -20.54
N SER A 90 11.41 -2.67 -19.87
CA SER A 90 11.19 -2.22 -18.48
C SER A 90 11.97 -3.07 -17.49
N ILE A 91 12.28 -2.49 -16.33
CA ILE A 91 13.05 -3.13 -15.24
C ILE A 91 12.07 -3.58 -14.14
#